data_5f36c3a9cd4ba6fff68d941807b6faf0
#
_entry.id   5f36c3a9cd4ba6fff68d941807b6faf0
#
_cell.length_a   1.000
_cell.length_b   1.000
_cell.length_c   1.000
_cell.angle_alpha   90.00
_cell.angle_beta   90.00
_cell.angle_gamma   90.00
#
_symmetry.space_group_name_H-M   'P 1'
#
loop_
_entity.id
_entity.type
_entity.pdbx_description
1 polymer ?
#
loop_
_entity_poly.entity_id
_entity_poly.type
_entity_poly.pdbx_seq_one_letter_code
_entity_poly.pdbx_strand_id
1 'polypeptide(L)'
;MTKLNLYLVRHGQTYFNIYNKLQGWSNSPLTEKGKQNAHDAGERLKNIHFAAAFCSDTTRAMETIQTILDLNQANSVEHPVTSPYFREEFYGSYEGTNMDIAWYNAGAPHGFKNFHDIVTKYSIGQAKDWLKDADPFHDAENNAEYWARMDKGIDLVRHAGLPDDANVLWVSHGNTLLSLVERFGGGKYDVTVRPKNGSLTTATLTDADFKIVEYDK
;
A
#
# COMPACT_ATOMS: atom_id res chain seq x y z
N MET A 1 7.99 -5.55 -25.50
CA MET A 1 7.92 -5.83 -24.06
C MET A 1 7.53 -4.51 -23.41
N THR A 2 6.29 -4.42 -22.93
CA THR A 2 5.76 -3.16 -22.38
C THR A 2 6.37 -2.90 -21.01
N LYS A 3 6.89 -1.69 -20.80
CA LYS A 3 7.37 -1.21 -19.52
C LYS A 3 6.48 -0.07 -19.04
N LEU A 4 5.99 -0.14 -17.81
CA LEU A 4 5.21 0.91 -17.15
C LEU A 4 6.03 1.54 -16.02
N ASN A 5 5.89 2.85 -15.85
CA ASN A 5 6.47 3.60 -14.76
C ASN A 5 5.41 3.79 -13.68
N LEU A 6 5.56 3.15 -12.53
CA LEU A 6 4.59 3.21 -11.44
C LEU A 6 4.97 4.30 -10.44
N TYR A 7 3.99 5.13 -10.09
CA TYR A 7 4.03 6.14 -9.05
C TYR A 7 3.10 5.69 -7.92
N LEU A 8 3.69 5.05 -6.91
CA LEU A 8 2.98 4.47 -5.77
C LEU A 8 2.93 5.50 -4.65
N VAL A 9 1.75 5.96 -4.27
CA VAL A 9 1.55 6.94 -3.20
C VAL A 9 0.85 6.28 -2.02
N ARG A 10 1.38 6.42 -0.79
CA ARG A 10 0.63 6.02 0.38
C ARG A 10 -0.53 6.98 0.61
N HIS A 11 -1.74 6.46 0.86
CA HIS A 11 -2.90 7.30 1.19
C HIS A 11 -2.61 8.31 2.31
N GLY A 12 -3.36 9.41 2.36
CA GLY A 12 -3.27 10.44 3.40
C GLY A 12 -3.56 9.90 4.80
N GLN A 13 -3.09 10.59 5.83
CA GLN A 13 -3.30 10.22 7.23
C GLN A 13 -4.79 10.09 7.57
N THR A 14 -5.15 9.01 8.28
CA THR A 14 -6.51 8.76 8.79
C THR A 14 -6.57 8.90 10.31
N TYR A 15 -7.79 8.97 10.87
CA TYR A 15 -7.97 8.92 12.32
C TYR A 15 -7.46 7.62 12.93
N PHE A 16 -7.57 6.47 12.23
CA PHE A 16 -6.99 5.23 12.71
C PHE A 16 -5.46 5.29 12.79
N ASN A 17 -4.80 6.02 11.89
CA ASN A 17 -3.36 6.23 11.99
C ASN A 17 -2.96 6.99 13.26
N ILE A 18 -3.69 8.07 13.62
CA ILE A 18 -3.38 8.83 14.84
C ILE A 18 -3.78 8.10 16.13
N TYR A 19 -4.77 7.18 16.06
CA TYR A 19 -5.18 6.35 17.20
C TYR A 19 -4.38 5.05 17.33
N ASN A 20 -3.33 4.88 16.52
CA ASN A 20 -2.49 3.68 16.48
C ASN A 20 -3.31 2.39 16.28
N LYS A 21 -4.25 2.39 15.32
CA LYS A 21 -5.13 1.25 15.03
C LYS A 21 -4.78 0.59 13.71
N LEU A 22 -4.88 -0.74 13.66
CA LEU A 22 -4.82 -1.50 12.41
C LEU A 22 -5.96 -1.09 11.48
N GLN A 23 -5.62 -0.84 10.23
CA GLN A 23 -6.55 -0.41 9.21
C GLN A 23 -6.24 -1.12 7.88
N GLY A 24 -6.81 -2.26 7.72
CA GLY A 24 -6.76 -3.04 6.48
C GLY A 24 -7.99 -2.75 5.61
N TRP A 25 -9.01 -3.57 5.72
CA TRP A 25 -10.25 -3.42 4.95
C TRP A 25 -11.26 -2.47 5.61
N SER A 26 -11.13 -2.18 6.89
CA SER A 26 -11.93 -1.18 7.58
C SER A 26 -11.67 0.23 7.07
N ASN A 27 -12.68 1.11 7.17
CA ASN A 27 -12.59 2.51 6.78
C ASN A 27 -12.48 3.43 7.99
N SER A 28 -11.66 4.48 7.85
CA SER A 28 -11.60 5.64 8.73
C SER A 28 -11.30 6.85 7.87
N PRO A 29 -11.98 7.99 8.10
CA PRO A 29 -11.81 9.19 7.28
C PRO A 29 -10.38 9.72 7.29
N LEU A 30 -10.00 10.46 6.26
CA LEU A 30 -8.80 11.29 6.28
C LEU A 30 -8.92 12.38 7.36
N THR A 31 -7.83 12.66 8.04
CA THR A 31 -7.70 13.86 8.87
C THR A 31 -7.46 15.08 7.99
N GLU A 32 -7.55 16.30 8.54
CA GLU A 32 -7.15 17.50 7.79
C GLU A 32 -5.70 17.41 7.31
N LYS A 33 -4.81 16.86 8.14
CA LYS A 33 -3.43 16.55 7.72
C LYS A 33 -3.39 15.51 6.59
N GLY A 34 -4.30 14.54 6.61
CA GLY A 34 -4.40 13.53 5.55
C GLY A 34 -4.83 14.12 4.21
N LYS A 35 -5.77 15.07 4.22
CA LYS A 35 -6.16 15.85 3.04
C LYS A 35 -4.98 16.68 2.53
N GLN A 36 -4.22 17.30 3.44
CA GLN A 36 -3.01 18.04 3.07
C GLN A 36 -1.93 17.09 2.48
N ASN A 37 -1.76 15.88 3.04
CA ASN A 37 -0.85 14.88 2.44
C ASN A 37 -1.24 14.54 1.00
N ALA A 38 -2.54 14.36 0.72
CA ALA A 38 -3.03 14.11 -0.63
C ALA A 38 -2.77 15.31 -1.57
N HIS A 39 -3.03 16.53 -1.08
CA HIS A 39 -2.75 17.76 -1.81
C HIS A 39 -1.26 17.90 -2.13
N ASP A 40 -0.38 17.71 -1.15
CA ASP A 40 1.07 17.84 -1.33
C ASP A 40 1.61 16.80 -2.33
N ALA A 41 1.06 15.56 -2.30
CA ALA A 41 1.36 14.55 -3.30
C ALA A 41 0.89 14.97 -4.70
N GLY A 42 -0.32 15.56 -4.80
CA GLY A 42 -0.88 16.10 -6.04
C GLY A 42 0.00 17.22 -6.61
N GLU A 43 0.43 18.17 -5.79
CA GLU A 43 1.32 19.27 -6.21
C GLU A 43 2.66 18.76 -6.76
N ARG A 44 3.23 17.72 -6.14
CA ARG A 44 4.46 17.08 -6.63
C ARG A 44 4.28 16.37 -7.99
N LEU A 45 3.09 15.85 -8.24
CA LEU A 45 2.77 15.03 -9.41
C LEU A 45 1.98 15.76 -10.51
N LYS A 46 1.62 17.02 -10.33
CA LYS A 46 0.70 17.76 -11.20
C LYS A 46 1.11 17.87 -12.66
N ASN A 47 2.41 17.82 -12.94
CA ASN A 47 2.95 17.93 -14.31
C ASN A 47 3.28 16.59 -14.95
N ILE A 48 2.96 15.47 -14.28
CA ILE A 48 3.19 14.13 -14.82
C ILE A 48 1.89 13.64 -15.47
N HIS A 49 1.97 13.29 -16.75
CA HIS A 49 0.84 12.64 -17.44
C HIS A 49 0.68 11.20 -16.96
N PHE A 50 -0.47 10.86 -16.42
CA PHE A 50 -0.85 9.49 -16.05
C PHE A 50 -1.81 8.90 -17.07
N ALA A 51 -1.37 7.86 -17.78
CA ALA A 51 -2.21 7.13 -18.73
C ALA A 51 -3.27 6.27 -18.03
N ALA A 52 -3.05 5.90 -16.78
CA ALA A 52 -4.00 5.19 -15.92
C ALA A 52 -3.75 5.52 -14.45
N ALA A 53 -4.78 5.32 -13.62
CA ALA A 53 -4.71 5.48 -12.18
C ALA A 53 -5.44 4.32 -11.49
N PHE A 54 -4.85 3.75 -10.43
CA PHE A 54 -5.39 2.60 -9.71
C PHE A 54 -5.38 2.84 -8.20
N CYS A 55 -6.39 2.35 -7.50
CA CYS A 55 -6.39 2.33 -6.04
C CYS A 55 -7.32 1.22 -5.50
N SER A 56 -7.26 0.98 -4.20
CA SER A 56 -8.28 0.19 -3.54
C SER A 56 -9.62 0.93 -3.49
N ASP A 57 -10.67 0.19 -3.28
CA ASP A 57 -12.04 0.70 -3.07
C ASP A 57 -12.29 1.24 -1.66
N THR A 58 -11.23 1.45 -0.86
CA THR A 58 -11.33 2.08 0.46
C THR A 58 -11.41 3.61 0.32
N THR A 59 -12.23 4.26 1.17
CA THR A 59 -12.47 5.72 1.08
C THR A 59 -11.19 6.53 1.13
N ARG A 60 -10.24 6.20 2.03
CA ARG A 60 -8.96 6.89 2.16
C ARG A 60 -8.11 6.87 0.89
N ALA A 61 -8.12 5.74 0.17
CA ALA A 61 -7.36 5.61 -1.08
C ALA A 61 -8.05 6.36 -2.22
N MET A 62 -9.38 6.25 -2.32
CA MET A 62 -10.18 6.95 -3.33
C MET A 62 -10.11 8.48 -3.16
N GLU A 63 -10.24 9.01 -1.94
CA GLU A 63 -10.12 10.44 -1.68
C GLU A 63 -8.70 10.95 -2.01
N THR A 64 -7.67 10.19 -1.64
CA THR A 64 -6.28 10.58 -1.91
C THR A 64 -6.00 10.62 -3.41
N ILE A 65 -6.37 9.57 -4.16
CA ILE A 65 -6.08 9.51 -5.59
C ILE A 65 -6.87 10.55 -6.37
N GLN A 66 -8.15 10.79 -6.02
CA GLN A 66 -8.96 11.79 -6.68
C GLN A 66 -8.40 13.19 -6.46
N THR A 67 -7.96 13.52 -5.24
CA THR A 67 -7.28 14.79 -4.95
C THR A 67 -6.03 15.00 -5.83
N ILE A 68 -5.23 13.93 -6.04
CA ILE A 68 -4.04 14.00 -6.91
C ILE A 68 -4.45 14.24 -8.37
N LEU A 69 -5.49 13.56 -8.85
CA LEU A 69 -5.97 13.69 -10.23
C LEU A 69 -6.61 15.05 -10.48
N ASP A 70 -7.38 15.61 -9.52
CA ASP A 70 -8.02 16.93 -9.62
C ASP A 70 -6.99 18.06 -9.72
N LEU A 71 -5.80 17.89 -9.13
CA LEU A 71 -4.70 18.85 -9.21
C LEU A 71 -3.83 18.66 -10.47
N ASN A 72 -4.01 17.57 -11.21
CA ASN A 72 -3.15 17.25 -12.35
C ASN A 72 -3.40 18.21 -13.52
N GLN A 73 -2.32 18.73 -14.13
CA GLN A 73 -2.33 19.68 -15.23
C GLN A 73 -1.84 19.05 -16.56
N ALA A 74 -1.53 17.77 -16.58
CA ALA A 74 -0.89 17.09 -17.70
C ALA A 74 -1.88 16.20 -18.53
N ASN A 75 -3.19 16.50 -18.52
CA ASN A 75 -4.23 15.73 -19.21
C ASN A 75 -4.21 14.23 -18.86
N SER A 76 -4.08 13.94 -17.57
CA SER A 76 -4.18 12.55 -17.07
C SER A 76 -5.63 12.04 -17.12
N VAL A 77 -5.81 10.74 -16.84
CA VAL A 77 -7.15 10.17 -16.63
C VAL A 77 -7.89 10.93 -15.50
N GLU A 78 -9.20 11.09 -15.65
CA GLU A 78 -10.01 11.83 -14.67
C GLU A 78 -10.40 11.00 -13.46
N HIS A 79 -10.53 9.68 -13.64
CA HIS A 79 -10.99 8.77 -12.61
C HIS A 79 -10.10 7.53 -12.49
N PRO A 80 -9.85 7.04 -11.26
CA PRO A 80 -9.09 5.81 -11.07
C PRO A 80 -9.93 4.57 -11.34
N VAL A 81 -9.26 3.48 -11.68
CA VAL A 81 -9.80 2.12 -11.59
C VAL A 81 -9.68 1.65 -10.15
N THR A 82 -10.79 1.33 -9.51
CA THR A 82 -10.82 0.80 -8.15
C THR A 82 -10.97 -0.72 -8.15
N SER A 83 -10.25 -1.40 -7.24
CA SER A 83 -10.38 -2.84 -7.08
C SER A 83 -10.08 -3.27 -5.65
N PRO A 84 -10.79 -4.29 -5.10
CA PRO A 84 -10.45 -4.90 -3.83
C PRO A 84 -9.08 -5.58 -3.84
N TYR A 85 -8.53 -5.90 -5.03
CA TYR A 85 -7.18 -6.45 -5.14
C TYR A 85 -6.10 -5.49 -4.63
N PHE A 86 -6.34 -4.18 -4.62
CA PHE A 86 -5.40 -3.15 -4.15
C PHE A 86 -5.57 -2.77 -2.67
N ARG A 87 -6.49 -3.42 -1.93
CA ARG A 87 -6.65 -3.18 -0.50
C ARG A 87 -5.37 -3.53 0.27
N GLU A 88 -5.24 -2.92 1.45
CA GLU A 88 -4.26 -3.32 2.46
C GLU A 88 -4.49 -4.78 2.89
N GLU A 89 -3.54 -5.37 3.61
CA GLU A 89 -3.72 -6.64 4.30
C GLU A 89 -5.03 -6.64 5.10
N PHE A 90 -5.79 -7.73 5.02
CA PHE A 90 -6.95 -7.93 5.88
C PHE A 90 -6.50 -8.45 7.23
N TYR A 91 -6.77 -7.70 8.27
CA TYR A 91 -6.35 -8.01 9.61
C TYR A 91 -7.36 -8.86 10.41
N GLY A 92 -8.39 -9.40 9.77
CA GLY A 92 -9.41 -10.22 10.42
C GLY A 92 -10.07 -9.50 11.60
N SER A 93 -10.20 -10.19 12.73
CA SER A 93 -10.79 -9.62 13.95
C SER A 93 -9.92 -8.53 14.61
N TYR A 94 -8.67 -8.34 14.17
CA TYR A 94 -7.82 -7.25 14.61
C TYR A 94 -8.09 -5.91 13.89
N GLU A 95 -8.98 -5.85 12.90
CA GLU A 95 -9.40 -4.59 12.28
C GLU A 95 -9.86 -3.57 13.33
N GLY A 96 -9.27 -2.38 13.34
CA GLY A 96 -9.57 -1.33 14.34
C GLY A 96 -8.98 -1.56 15.74
N THR A 97 -8.28 -2.66 15.98
CA THR A 97 -7.55 -2.90 17.23
C THR A 97 -6.29 -2.03 17.29
N ASN A 98 -5.86 -1.68 18.52
CA ASN A 98 -4.56 -1.01 18.70
C ASN A 98 -3.42 -1.88 18.12
N MET A 99 -2.55 -1.26 17.32
CA MET A 99 -1.47 -1.97 16.60
C MET A 99 -0.52 -2.69 17.55
N ASP A 100 -0.17 -2.07 18.69
CA ASP A 100 0.78 -2.66 19.62
C ASP A 100 0.21 -3.93 20.25
N ILE A 101 -1.10 -3.94 20.54
CA ILE A 101 -1.80 -5.12 21.07
C ILE A 101 -1.85 -6.23 20.03
N ALA A 102 -2.23 -5.91 18.81
CA ALA A 102 -2.33 -6.90 17.73
C ALA A 102 -0.97 -7.54 17.43
N TRP A 103 0.07 -6.74 17.26
CA TRP A 103 1.41 -7.26 16.98
C TRP A 103 2.06 -7.95 18.18
N TYR A 104 1.71 -7.53 19.41
CA TYR A 104 2.10 -8.27 20.61
C TYR A 104 1.46 -9.67 20.62
N ASN A 105 0.16 -9.77 20.36
CA ASN A 105 -0.55 -11.06 20.31
C ASN A 105 0.03 -11.98 19.23
N ALA A 106 0.33 -11.45 18.05
CA ALA A 106 0.96 -12.21 16.97
C ALA A 106 2.39 -12.68 17.33
N GLY A 107 3.19 -11.82 17.96
CA GLY A 107 4.59 -12.08 18.24
C GLY A 107 4.88 -12.83 19.53
N ALA A 108 4.08 -12.64 20.58
CA ALA A 108 4.36 -13.16 21.92
C ALA A 108 4.55 -14.68 22.01
N PRO A 109 3.76 -15.53 21.31
CA PRO A 109 3.98 -16.98 21.27
C PRO A 109 5.36 -17.38 20.73
N HIS A 110 6.00 -16.49 19.97
CA HIS A 110 7.29 -16.68 19.32
C HIS A 110 8.44 -15.89 19.95
N GLY A 111 8.16 -15.21 21.10
CA GLY A 111 9.16 -14.42 21.85
C GLY A 111 9.37 -12.99 21.35
N PHE A 112 8.47 -12.45 20.53
CA PHE A 112 8.52 -11.08 19.98
C PHE A 112 7.41 -10.20 20.56
N LYS A 113 7.65 -8.89 20.62
CA LYS A 113 6.72 -7.96 21.27
C LYS A 113 6.03 -6.98 20.31
N ASN A 114 6.53 -6.83 19.11
CA ASN A 114 6.05 -5.84 18.15
C ASN A 114 6.40 -6.21 16.71
N PHE A 115 5.80 -5.51 15.75
CA PHE A 115 6.01 -5.71 14.31
C PHE A 115 7.48 -5.53 13.90
N HIS A 116 8.14 -4.48 14.41
CA HIS A 116 9.54 -4.17 14.08
C HIS A 116 10.48 -5.35 14.39
N ASP A 117 10.35 -5.94 15.59
CA ASP A 117 11.19 -7.06 16.02
C ASP A 117 10.95 -8.31 15.13
N ILE A 118 9.69 -8.57 14.77
CA ILE A 118 9.33 -9.68 13.87
C ILE A 118 9.98 -9.48 12.50
N VAL A 119 9.78 -8.31 11.89
CA VAL A 119 10.30 -8.02 10.54
C VAL A 119 11.82 -7.97 10.53
N THR A 120 12.46 -7.42 11.55
CA THR A 120 13.93 -7.38 11.67
C THR A 120 14.52 -8.78 11.71
N LYS A 121 13.86 -9.72 12.40
CA LYS A 121 14.37 -11.09 12.57
C LYS A 121 13.97 -12.04 11.46
N TYR A 122 12.78 -11.85 10.88
CA TYR A 122 12.20 -12.73 9.88
C TYR A 122 11.80 -11.96 8.61
N SER A 123 10.52 -11.59 8.49
CA SER A 123 9.96 -10.92 7.31
C SER A 123 8.58 -10.31 7.59
N ILE A 124 8.11 -9.46 6.69
CA ILE A 124 6.72 -8.99 6.69
C ILE A 124 5.76 -10.16 6.44
N GLY A 125 6.16 -11.10 5.59
CA GLY A 125 5.39 -12.32 5.35
C GLY A 125 5.16 -13.14 6.62
N GLN A 126 6.20 -13.32 7.43
CA GLN A 126 6.07 -14.04 8.71
C GLN A 126 5.17 -13.30 9.70
N ALA A 127 5.21 -11.95 9.71
CA ALA A 127 4.32 -11.17 10.55
C ALA A 127 2.84 -11.38 10.17
N LYS A 128 2.52 -11.46 8.86
CA LYS A 128 1.17 -11.80 8.38
C LYS A 128 0.73 -13.20 8.85
N ASP A 129 1.59 -14.20 8.67
CA ASP A 129 1.28 -15.58 9.06
C ASP A 129 0.97 -15.68 10.55
N TRP A 130 1.80 -15.05 11.39
CA TRP A 130 1.58 -15.06 12.84
C TRP A 130 0.37 -14.23 13.29
N LEU A 131 0.02 -13.17 12.55
CA LEU A 131 -1.20 -12.42 12.85
C LEU A 131 -2.46 -13.25 12.55
N LYS A 132 -2.47 -13.99 11.45
CA LYS A 132 -3.55 -14.94 11.15
C LYS A 132 -3.65 -16.04 12.20
N ASP A 133 -2.52 -16.62 12.61
CA ASP A 133 -2.50 -17.65 13.66
C ASP A 133 -3.04 -17.14 15.00
N ALA A 134 -2.75 -15.86 15.32
CA ALA A 134 -3.24 -15.20 16.52
C ALA A 134 -4.70 -14.72 16.43
N ASP A 135 -5.26 -14.62 15.23
CA ASP A 135 -6.67 -14.24 15.03
C ASP A 135 -7.58 -15.40 15.43
N PRO A 136 -8.42 -15.24 16.48
CA PRO A 136 -9.27 -16.32 16.97
C PRO A 136 -10.32 -16.82 15.97
N PHE A 137 -10.60 -16.03 14.92
CA PHE A 137 -11.50 -16.40 13.82
C PHE A 137 -10.76 -16.90 12.59
N HIS A 138 -9.42 -16.74 12.54
CA HIS A 138 -8.57 -17.07 11.40
C HIS A 138 -8.99 -16.40 10.08
N ASP A 139 -9.63 -15.22 10.18
CA ASP A 139 -10.11 -14.44 9.03
C ASP A 139 -9.02 -13.55 8.43
N ALA A 140 -7.98 -13.18 9.22
CA ALA A 140 -6.87 -12.38 8.72
C ALA A 140 -6.17 -13.05 7.52
N GLU A 141 -5.66 -12.26 6.58
CA GLU A 141 -4.84 -12.80 5.49
C GLU A 141 -3.47 -13.27 5.99
N ASN A 142 -3.07 -14.50 5.68
CA ASN A 142 -1.68 -14.90 5.74
C ASN A 142 -0.90 -14.37 4.51
N ASN A 143 0.41 -14.59 4.50
CA ASN A 143 1.26 -14.13 3.41
C ASN A 143 0.88 -14.69 2.04
N ALA A 144 0.50 -15.96 1.97
CA ALA A 144 0.10 -16.61 0.71
C ALA A 144 -1.22 -16.04 0.17
N GLU A 145 -2.22 -15.86 1.01
CA GLU A 145 -3.53 -15.30 0.65
C GLU A 145 -3.39 -13.83 0.23
N TYR A 146 -2.61 -13.04 0.98
CA TYR A 146 -2.30 -11.65 0.64
C TYR A 146 -1.69 -11.55 -0.77
N TRP A 147 -0.66 -12.34 -1.08
CA TRP A 147 0.01 -12.31 -2.39
C TRP A 147 -0.86 -12.88 -3.50
N ALA A 148 -1.67 -13.91 -3.24
CA ALA A 148 -2.62 -14.44 -4.23
C ALA A 148 -3.64 -13.38 -4.68
N ARG A 149 -4.01 -12.44 -3.78
CA ARG A 149 -4.86 -11.30 -4.10
C ARG A 149 -4.07 -10.16 -4.76
N MET A 150 -2.93 -9.78 -4.20
CA MET A 150 -2.13 -8.66 -4.68
C MET A 150 -1.55 -8.92 -6.08
N ASP A 151 -1.13 -10.14 -6.37
CA ASP A 151 -0.63 -10.51 -7.70
C ASP A 151 -1.72 -10.32 -8.78
N LYS A 152 -3.01 -10.56 -8.47
CA LYS A 152 -4.12 -10.23 -9.38
C LYS A 152 -4.25 -8.71 -9.60
N GLY A 153 -3.98 -7.90 -8.58
CA GLY A 153 -3.93 -6.44 -8.72
C GLY A 153 -2.77 -5.99 -9.60
N ILE A 154 -1.58 -6.56 -9.41
CA ILE A 154 -0.40 -6.29 -10.25
C ILE A 154 -0.69 -6.68 -11.70
N ASP A 155 -1.32 -7.84 -11.93
CA ASP A 155 -1.69 -8.31 -13.27
C ASP A 155 -2.76 -7.43 -13.93
N LEU A 156 -3.70 -6.86 -13.17
CA LEU A 156 -4.64 -5.85 -13.66
C LEU A 156 -3.89 -4.64 -14.24
N VAL A 157 -2.88 -4.13 -13.54
CA VAL A 157 -2.06 -3.01 -14.03
C VAL A 157 -1.23 -3.43 -15.25
N ARG A 158 -0.59 -4.61 -15.19
CA ARG A 158 0.26 -5.13 -16.27
C ARG A 158 -0.49 -5.30 -17.58
N HIS A 159 -1.74 -5.75 -17.52
CA HIS A 159 -2.57 -6.02 -18.70
C HIS A 159 -3.60 -4.93 -19.01
N ALA A 160 -3.39 -3.71 -18.51
CA ALA A 160 -4.30 -2.59 -18.74
C ALA A 160 -4.30 -2.03 -20.16
N GLY A 161 -3.53 -2.61 -21.09
CA GLY A 161 -3.46 -2.18 -22.50
C GLY A 161 -2.79 -0.82 -22.70
N LEU A 162 -1.91 -0.42 -21.78
CA LEU A 162 -1.23 0.87 -21.81
C LEU A 162 -0.04 0.86 -22.79
N PRO A 163 0.33 2.03 -23.36
CA PRO A 163 1.51 2.13 -24.21
C PRO A 163 2.80 1.90 -23.43
N ASP A 164 3.86 1.56 -24.16
CA ASP A 164 5.20 1.43 -23.61
C ASP A 164 5.64 2.75 -22.95
N ASP A 165 6.34 2.66 -21.83
CA ASP A 165 6.85 3.76 -21.01
C ASP A 165 5.76 4.68 -20.41
N ALA A 166 4.50 4.22 -20.36
CA ALA A 166 3.41 4.97 -19.75
C ALA A 166 3.59 5.12 -18.23
N ASN A 167 3.22 6.31 -17.71
CA ASN A 167 3.16 6.51 -16.27
C ASN A 167 1.80 6.09 -15.72
N VAL A 168 1.82 5.41 -14.60
CA VAL A 168 0.66 4.90 -13.88
C VAL A 168 0.69 5.39 -12.44
N LEU A 169 -0.38 6.05 -12.00
CA LEU A 169 -0.57 6.41 -10.61
C LEU A 169 -1.23 5.24 -9.86
N TRP A 170 -0.69 4.90 -8.67
CA TRP A 170 -1.29 3.89 -7.80
C TRP A 170 -1.28 4.37 -6.36
N VAL A 171 -2.47 4.68 -5.80
CA VAL A 171 -2.58 4.98 -4.37
C VAL A 171 -2.76 3.69 -3.59
N SER A 172 -1.84 3.47 -2.65
CA SER A 172 -1.66 2.24 -1.90
C SER A 172 -1.61 2.50 -0.38
N HIS A 173 -1.20 1.51 0.40
CA HIS A 173 -1.27 1.45 1.85
C HIS A 173 0.09 1.15 2.47
N GLY A 174 0.18 1.29 3.82
CA GLY A 174 1.46 1.20 4.53
C GLY A 174 2.12 -0.17 4.46
N ASN A 175 1.45 -1.25 4.87
CA ASN A 175 1.99 -2.61 4.82
C ASN A 175 2.09 -3.14 3.39
N THR A 176 1.17 -2.71 2.50
CA THR A 176 1.25 -3.06 1.08
C THR A 176 2.53 -2.51 0.45
N LEU A 177 2.87 -1.23 0.69
CA LEU A 177 4.12 -0.65 0.17
C LEU A 177 5.34 -1.34 0.77
N LEU A 178 5.35 -1.63 2.09
CA LEU A 178 6.42 -2.41 2.71
C LEU A 178 6.58 -3.80 2.07
N SER A 179 5.46 -4.51 1.83
CA SER A 179 5.46 -5.84 1.22
C SER A 179 5.99 -5.80 -0.22
N LEU A 180 5.60 -4.78 -1.01
CA LEU A 180 6.13 -4.58 -2.36
C LEU A 180 7.65 -4.31 -2.33
N VAL A 181 8.10 -3.48 -1.39
CA VAL A 181 9.52 -3.15 -1.23
C VAL A 181 10.33 -4.35 -0.73
N GLU A 182 9.79 -5.16 0.19
CA GLU A 182 10.43 -6.41 0.63
C GLU A 182 10.63 -7.37 -0.56
N ARG A 183 9.57 -7.58 -1.36
CA ARG A 183 9.58 -8.56 -2.46
C ARG A 183 10.38 -8.08 -3.68
N PHE A 184 10.30 -6.80 -4.02
CA PHE A 184 10.79 -6.24 -5.29
C PHE A 184 11.87 -5.18 -5.16
N GLY A 185 12.28 -4.83 -3.94
CA GLY A 185 13.31 -3.82 -3.66
C GLY A 185 14.74 -4.35 -3.68
N GLY A 186 14.93 -5.68 -3.81
CA GLY A 186 16.26 -6.30 -3.85
C GLY A 186 17.09 -6.09 -2.58
N GLY A 187 16.44 -5.99 -1.41
CA GLY A 187 17.10 -5.80 -0.10
C GLY A 187 17.77 -4.44 0.10
N LYS A 188 17.44 -3.42 -0.71
CA LYS A 188 18.11 -2.12 -0.66
C LYS A 188 17.50 -1.13 0.35
N TYR A 189 16.30 -1.41 0.83
CA TYR A 189 15.50 -0.47 1.62
C TYR A 189 15.15 -1.05 2.98
N ASP A 190 15.05 -0.18 3.97
CA ASP A 190 14.58 -0.56 5.30
C ASP A 190 13.06 -0.76 5.29
N VAL A 191 12.61 -2.00 5.49
CA VAL A 191 11.19 -2.37 5.54
C VAL A 191 10.66 -2.48 6.99
N THR A 192 11.46 -2.14 7.99
CA THR A 192 11.04 -2.14 9.38
C THR A 192 10.26 -0.88 9.76
N VAL A 193 10.37 0.18 8.93
CA VAL A 193 9.72 1.48 9.13
C VAL A 193 8.69 1.71 8.02
N ARG A 194 7.45 2.00 8.41
CA ARG A 194 6.38 2.30 7.45
C ARG A 194 6.63 3.60 6.70
N PRO A 195 6.34 3.66 5.40
CA PRO A 195 6.44 4.90 4.62
C PRO A 195 5.49 5.96 5.17
N LYS A 196 5.85 7.24 5.03
CA LYS A 196 5.00 8.36 5.48
C LYS A 196 3.71 8.45 4.67
N ASN A 197 2.63 8.94 5.28
CA ASN A 197 1.40 9.24 4.55
C ASN A 197 1.67 10.30 3.47
N GLY A 198 1.21 10.07 2.24
CA GLY A 198 1.45 10.93 1.10
C GLY A 198 2.86 10.82 0.49
N SER A 199 3.71 9.91 0.99
CA SER A 199 5.02 9.68 0.39
C SER A 199 4.91 8.96 -0.95
N LEU A 200 5.91 9.15 -1.80
CA LEU A 200 6.02 8.59 -3.14
C LEU A 200 7.06 7.47 -3.16
N THR A 201 6.69 6.35 -3.74
CA THR A 201 7.59 5.26 -4.12
C THR A 201 7.48 5.08 -5.63
N THR A 202 8.60 4.97 -6.34
CA THR A 202 8.56 4.70 -7.79
C THR A 202 9.03 3.28 -8.09
N ALA A 203 8.41 2.69 -9.11
CA ALA A 203 8.73 1.35 -9.55
C ALA A 203 8.60 1.23 -11.08
N THR A 204 9.16 0.18 -11.65
CA THR A 204 8.92 -0.23 -13.04
C THR A 204 8.21 -1.57 -13.06
N LEU A 205 7.23 -1.72 -13.94
CA LEU A 205 6.49 -2.96 -14.17
C LEU A 205 6.64 -3.35 -15.64
N THR A 206 7.07 -4.59 -15.89
CA THR A 206 7.14 -5.18 -17.22
C THR A 206 6.33 -6.47 -17.28
N ASP A 207 6.25 -7.10 -18.44
CA ASP A 207 5.61 -8.42 -18.59
C ASP A 207 6.23 -9.48 -17.67
N ALA A 208 7.53 -9.35 -17.35
CA ALA A 208 8.29 -10.35 -16.60
C ALA A 208 8.71 -9.91 -15.19
N ASP A 209 8.75 -8.59 -14.89
CA ASP A 209 9.39 -8.07 -13.68
C ASP A 209 8.61 -6.91 -13.06
N PHE A 210 8.73 -6.77 -11.74
CA PHE A 210 8.34 -5.59 -10.96
C PHE A 210 9.57 -5.17 -10.16
N LYS A 211 10.00 -3.93 -10.28
CA LYS A 211 11.22 -3.45 -9.61
C LYS A 211 11.00 -2.10 -8.95
N ILE A 212 11.30 -2.00 -7.64
CA ILE A 212 11.32 -0.73 -6.92
C ILE A 212 12.54 0.07 -7.37
N VAL A 213 12.33 1.34 -7.72
CA VAL A 213 13.37 2.29 -8.17
C VAL A 213 13.76 3.23 -7.04
N GLU A 214 12.77 3.84 -6.37
CA GLU A 214 12.94 4.71 -5.19
C GLU A 214 11.85 4.43 -4.17
N TYR A 215 12.15 4.64 -2.88
CA TYR A 215 11.23 4.37 -1.78
C TYR A 215 11.12 5.55 -0.82
N ASP A 216 9.88 5.86 -0.38
CA ASP A 216 9.50 6.84 0.67
C ASP A 216 10.11 8.24 0.49
N LYS A 217 9.89 8.84 -0.70
CA LYS A 217 10.32 10.21 -1.05
C LYS A 217 9.29 11.26 -0.63
#